data_0ce583ead9af533c0fe852493843b30e
#
_entry.id   0ce583ead9af533c0fe852493843b30e
#
_cell.length_a   1.000
_cell.length_b   1.000
_cell.length_c   1.000
_cell.angle_alpha   90.00
_cell.angle_beta   90.00
_cell.angle_gamma   90.00
#
_symmetry.space_group_name_H-M   'P 1'
#
loop_
_entity.id
_entity.type
_entity.pdbx_description
1 polymer ?
#
loop_
_entity_poly.entity_id
_entity_poly.type
_entity_poly.pdbx_seq_one_letter_code
_entity_poly.pdbx_strand_id
1 'polypeptide(L)'
;MKNRVLPTLIVGLVGAVIGSFLMMLYASSHFGGATGPDRTPPAVAAVPLSGVSDQDRIVSAVKRTKSSVVAITEEVNGQQVIPADPFFQQFFGGGQGGPGIVQPYHGEASGSGFVIDSNGDIVTNAHVLQPPSGGKITKLTVVFANGDHMPARVIAYNLSADVGILRVDNYSKLPPPLELADSSRLEAGQWAIAIGEPLELTQTVTVGVVSAFDRSEPIPTENGSEIDFKGLLQTSAPINPGNSGGPLLDIDGQVIGMNQSTVKSAYAQGIGFAIPSNTVRNVVAALQKNPGAHQGTDTGFLGIYMADLSAGVKNQIGYNGSGGVAVQQVFSGSPADQSGIQPGDVILQADGKDFDNIKDLHNYISSKKPGDTIRLNVWSRGLKKFVAIKLSETPAAQPQPQGQPQEEQQP
;
A
#
# COMPACT_ATOMS: atom_id res chain seq x y z
N MET A 1 8.25 14.73 62.81
CA MET A 1 9.39 14.52 61.92
C MET A 1 9.31 15.58 60.82
N LYS A 2 9.76 16.79 61.12
CA LYS A 2 9.79 17.94 60.19
C LYS A 2 11.24 18.48 60.18
N ASN A 3 11.72 18.90 58.99
CA ASN A 3 12.88 19.74 58.76
C ASN A 3 14.29 19.07 58.69
N ARG A 4 14.53 18.02 57.86
CA ARG A 4 15.91 17.64 57.48
C ARG A 4 16.15 17.55 55.96
N VAL A 5 15.18 17.87 55.10
CA VAL A 5 15.35 17.77 53.63
C VAL A 5 15.82 19.07 52.99
N LEU A 6 15.49 20.22 53.57
CA LEU A 6 15.82 21.54 53.02
C LEU A 6 17.32 21.89 53.00
N PRO A 7 18.14 21.58 54.03
CA PRO A 7 19.55 21.91 53.98
C PRO A 7 20.38 21.04 52.98
N THR A 8 19.98 19.80 52.74
CA THR A 8 20.67 18.92 51.77
C THR A 8 20.44 19.35 50.30
N LEU A 9 19.30 19.89 49.99
CA LEU A 9 18.98 20.41 48.66
C LEU A 9 19.76 21.69 48.33
N ILE A 10 19.93 22.59 49.31
CA ILE A 10 20.71 23.83 49.16
C ILE A 10 22.21 23.53 48.98
N VAL A 11 22.78 22.58 49.73
CA VAL A 11 24.19 22.19 49.62
C VAL A 11 24.43 21.55 48.24
N GLY A 12 23.50 20.72 47.70
CA GLY A 12 23.61 20.16 46.37
C GLY A 12 23.59 21.19 45.24
N LEU A 13 22.73 22.19 45.35
CA LEU A 13 22.62 23.25 44.36
C LEU A 13 23.83 24.19 44.35
N VAL A 14 24.36 24.54 45.51
CA VAL A 14 25.58 25.34 45.63
C VAL A 14 26.81 24.57 45.13
N GLY A 15 26.89 23.26 45.37
CA GLY A 15 27.96 22.40 44.86
C GLY A 15 27.94 22.32 43.33
N ALA A 16 26.76 22.21 42.71
CA ALA A 16 26.63 22.17 41.26
C ALA A 16 27.04 23.50 40.58
N VAL A 17 26.67 24.64 41.17
CA VAL A 17 27.05 25.95 40.65
C VAL A 17 28.55 26.21 40.78
N ILE A 18 29.16 25.85 41.89
CA ILE A 18 30.62 26.00 42.12
C ILE A 18 31.37 25.03 41.18
N GLY A 19 30.90 23.80 41.01
CA GLY A 19 31.52 22.82 40.10
C GLY A 19 31.48 23.31 38.64
N SER A 20 30.36 23.87 38.18
CA SER A 20 30.22 24.44 36.83
C SER A 20 31.13 25.65 36.63
N PHE A 21 31.27 26.50 37.65
CA PHE A 21 32.13 27.69 37.57
C PHE A 21 33.60 27.32 37.56
N LEU A 22 34.04 26.33 38.38
CA LEU A 22 35.41 25.78 38.35
C LEU A 22 35.73 25.09 37.04
N MET A 23 34.76 24.37 36.44
CA MET A 23 34.96 23.73 35.15
C MET A 23 35.06 24.77 34.01
N MET A 24 34.33 25.88 34.12
CA MET A 24 34.42 26.98 33.17
C MET A 24 35.75 27.73 33.27
N LEU A 25 36.28 27.94 34.48
CA LEU A 25 37.62 28.50 34.71
C LEU A 25 38.72 27.55 34.25
N TYR A 26 38.61 26.25 34.50
CA TYR A 26 39.55 25.25 34.00
C TYR A 26 39.58 25.18 32.47
N ALA A 27 38.38 25.19 31.83
CA ALA A 27 38.27 25.24 30.36
C ALA A 27 38.88 26.53 29.78
N SER A 28 38.64 27.70 30.40
CA SER A 28 39.22 28.95 29.90
C SER A 28 40.76 29.05 30.09
N SER A 29 41.33 28.39 31.08
CA SER A 29 42.80 28.37 31.34
C SER A 29 43.54 27.32 30.49
N HIS A 30 42.88 26.28 30.04
CA HIS A 30 43.52 25.19 29.28
C HIS A 30 43.19 25.17 27.79
N PHE A 31 42.08 25.80 27.38
CA PHE A 31 41.67 25.92 25.96
C PHE A 31 41.77 27.36 25.43
N GLY A 32 42.19 28.32 26.23
CA GLY A 32 42.44 29.68 25.79
C GLY A 32 43.87 29.84 25.30
N GLY A 33 44.12 29.71 24.01
CA GLY A 33 45.41 30.05 23.46
C GLY A 33 45.93 29.19 22.32
N ALA A 34 45.15 28.97 21.32
CA ALA A 34 45.66 28.64 20.00
C ALA A 34 45.02 29.62 18.96
N THR A 35 45.62 30.81 18.90
CA THR A 35 45.51 31.65 17.69
C THR A 35 46.32 30.97 16.60
N GLY A 36 45.78 29.89 16.07
CA GLY A 36 46.21 29.34 14.78
C GLY A 36 45.89 30.37 13.69
N PRO A 37 46.63 30.38 12.58
CA PRO A 37 46.34 31.30 11.47
C PRO A 37 44.89 31.09 11.05
N ASP A 38 44.21 32.22 10.92
CA ASP A 38 42.82 32.34 10.48
C ASP A 38 42.60 31.52 9.19
N ARG A 39 42.19 30.21 9.37
CA ARG A 39 41.73 29.38 8.27
C ARG A 39 40.25 29.66 8.07
N THR A 40 39.96 30.86 7.56
CA THR A 40 38.73 31.04 6.84
C THR A 40 38.71 29.96 5.75
N PRO A 41 37.75 29.01 5.77
CA PRO A 41 37.62 28.06 4.66
C PRO A 41 37.53 28.94 3.39
N PRO A 42 38.21 28.57 2.28
CA PRO A 42 38.07 29.29 1.07
C PRO A 42 36.58 29.45 0.78
N ALA A 43 36.13 30.71 0.68
CA ALA A 43 34.77 30.99 0.26
C ALA A 43 34.61 30.24 -1.07
N VAL A 44 33.80 29.20 -1.10
CA VAL A 44 33.38 28.57 -2.35
C VAL A 44 32.73 29.71 -3.11
N ALA A 45 33.43 30.22 -4.12
CA ALA A 45 32.90 31.28 -4.97
C ALA A 45 31.56 30.74 -5.48
N ALA A 46 30.47 31.38 -5.08
CA ALA A 46 29.18 31.10 -5.66
C ALA A 46 29.32 31.35 -7.17
N VAL A 47 29.40 30.30 -7.93
CA VAL A 47 29.31 30.38 -9.39
C VAL A 47 27.95 31.02 -9.66
N PRO A 48 27.86 32.20 -10.26
CA PRO A 48 26.57 32.76 -10.62
C PRO A 48 25.96 31.78 -11.64
N LEU A 49 24.94 31.05 -11.23
CA LEU A 49 24.09 30.28 -12.12
C LEU A 49 23.33 31.32 -12.95
N SER A 50 23.92 31.75 -14.05
CA SER A 50 23.26 32.53 -15.07
C SER A 50 22.29 31.62 -15.82
N GLY A 51 21.06 31.51 -15.28
CA GLY A 51 20.00 30.68 -15.81
C GLY A 51 18.79 30.73 -14.90
N VAL A 52 17.67 30.21 -15.38
CA VAL A 52 16.45 30.01 -14.60
C VAL A 52 16.81 29.09 -13.42
N SER A 53 16.48 29.51 -12.19
CA SER A 53 16.80 28.71 -10.99
C SER A 53 16.05 27.38 -11.02
N ASP A 54 16.59 26.35 -10.38
CA ASP A 54 15.88 25.06 -10.26
C ASP A 54 14.52 25.22 -9.58
N GLN A 55 14.40 26.16 -8.64
CA GLN A 55 13.12 26.51 -8.03
C GLN A 55 12.12 27.01 -9.08
N ASP A 56 12.52 27.89 -9.98
CA ASP A 56 11.64 28.43 -11.03
C ASP A 56 11.26 27.33 -12.02
N ARG A 57 12.17 26.41 -12.33
CA ARG A 57 11.89 25.24 -13.18
C ARG A 57 10.86 24.32 -12.52
N ILE A 58 11.02 23.99 -11.24
CA ILE A 58 10.07 23.17 -10.46
C ILE A 58 8.69 23.84 -10.47
N VAL A 59 8.60 25.12 -10.10
CA VAL A 59 7.33 25.87 -10.11
C VAL A 59 6.70 25.89 -11.51
N SER A 60 7.52 26.05 -12.55
CA SER A 60 7.05 26.03 -13.94
C SER A 60 6.55 24.64 -14.36
N ALA A 61 7.25 23.56 -14.00
CA ALA A 61 6.83 22.20 -14.24
C ALA A 61 5.46 21.93 -13.60
N VAL A 62 5.28 22.25 -12.31
CA VAL A 62 4.02 22.11 -11.59
C VAL A 62 2.90 22.91 -12.24
N LYS A 63 3.14 24.18 -12.62
CA LYS A 63 2.12 25.01 -13.29
C LYS A 63 1.65 24.43 -14.61
N ARG A 64 2.52 23.80 -15.38
CA ARG A 64 2.16 23.19 -16.69
C ARG A 64 1.38 21.89 -16.52
N THR A 65 1.67 21.11 -15.48
CA THR A 65 1.18 19.73 -15.35
C THR A 65 0.00 19.58 -14.41
N LYS A 66 -0.16 20.46 -13.44
CA LYS A 66 -1.16 20.35 -12.38
C LYS A 66 -2.60 20.19 -12.88
N SER A 67 -2.97 20.81 -14.01
CA SER A 67 -4.34 20.68 -14.56
C SER A 67 -4.66 19.25 -15.02
N SER A 68 -3.62 18.47 -15.34
CA SER A 68 -3.74 17.11 -15.84
C SER A 68 -3.65 16.05 -14.74
N VAL A 69 -3.44 16.47 -13.49
CA VAL A 69 -3.54 15.61 -12.30
C VAL A 69 -4.94 15.73 -11.74
N VAL A 70 -5.53 14.60 -11.38
CA VAL A 70 -6.93 14.50 -10.95
C VAL A 70 -7.04 13.75 -9.64
N ALA A 71 -8.11 14.06 -8.87
CA ALA A 71 -8.56 13.17 -7.80
C ALA A 71 -9.50 12.12 -8.38
N ILE A 72 -9.45 10.93 -7.80
CA ILE A 72 -10.34 9.82 -8.10
C ILE A 72 -11.08 9.50 -6.81
N THR A 73 -12.40 9.54 -6.85
CA THR A 73 -13.25 9.21 -5.70
C THR A 73 -14.16 8.05 -6.06
N GLU A 74 -14.29 7.13 -5.13
CA GLU A 74 -15.10 5.92 -5.28
C GLU A 74 -16.12 5.84 -4.16
N GLU A 75 -17.38 5.67 -4.51
CA GLU A 75 -18.40 5.22 -3.57
C GLU A 75 -18.44 3.70 -3.59
N VAL A 76 -18.19 3.08 -2.43
CA VAL A 76 -18.12 1.63 -2.29
C VAL A 76 -19.22 1.13 -1.39
N ASN A 77 -19.95 0.11 -1.84
CA ASN A 77 -20.89 -0.64 -1.04
C ASN A 77 -20.35 -2.05 -0.81
N GLY A 78 -20.30 -2.48 0.42
CA GLY A 78 -19.83 -3.80 0.79
C GLY A 78 -20.48 -4.31 2.08
N GLN A 79 -20.01 -5.44 2.55
CA GLN A 79 -20.35 -5.99 3.86
C GLN A 79 -19.06 -6.06 4.68
N GLN A 80 -19.08 -5.49 5.87
CA GLN A 80 -17.97 -5.59 6.81
C GLN A 80 -18.34 -6.54 7.92
N VAL A 81 -17.47 -7.51 8.20
CA VAL A 81 -17.58 -8.36 9.38
C VAL A 81 -16.95 -7.63 10.55
N ILE A 82 -17.77 -7.11 11.44
CA ILE A 82 -17.30 -6.51 12.70
C ILE A 82 -17.12 -7.65 13.69
N PRO A 83 -15.92 -7.84 14.28
CA PRO A 83 -15.75 -8.79 15.37
C PRO A 83 -16.76 -8.44 16.48
N ALA A 84 -17.47 -9.44 16.99
CA ALA A 84 -18.39 -9.21 18.10
C ALA A 84 -17.64 -8.53 19.26
N ASP A 85 -18.23 -7.47 19.83
CA ASP A 85 -17.66 -6.71 20.95
C ASP A 85 -17.15 -7.67 22.05
N PRO A 86 -15.89 -7.54 22.50
CA PRO A 86 -15.35 -8.35 23.58
C PRO A 86 -16.22 -8.34 24.85
N PHE A 87 -16.96 -7.27 25.11
CA PHE A 87 -17.91 -7.15 26.20
C PHE A 87 -19.14 -8.05 25.97
N PHE A 88 -19.65 -8.14 24.73
CA PHE A 88 -20.76 -8.99 24.37
C PHE A 88 -20.38 -10.48 24.45
N GLN A 89 -19.15 -10.81 24.05
CA GLN A 89 -18.60 -12.17 24.19
C GLN A 89 -18.47 -12.62 25.64
N GLN A 90 -18.09 -11.72 26.54
CA GLN A 90 -17.93 -12.01 27.96
C GLN A 90 -19.28 -12.22 28.69
N PHE A 91 -20.34 -11.51 28.28
CA PHE A 91 -21.61 -11.48 28.97
C PHE A 91 -22.61 -12.57 28.49
N PHE A 92 -22.56 -12.94 27.22
CA PHE A 92 -23.48 -13.92 26.59
C PHE A 92 -22.85 -15.27 26.30
N GLY A 93 -21.67 -15.57 26.86
CA GLY A 93 -21.10 -16.94 26.86
C GLY A 93 -20.58 -17.38 25.49
N GLY A 94 -20.35 -16.48 24.56
CA GLY A 94 -19.68 -16.78 23.31
C GLY A 94 -18.18 -16.95 23.56
N GLY A 95 -17.66 -18.18 23.46
CA GLY A 95 -16.21 -18.42 23.45
C GLY A 95 -15.52 -17.61 22.38
N GLN A 96 -14.22 -17.35 22.54
CA GLN A 96 -13.37 -16.66 21.55
C GLN A 96 -13.64 -17.24 20.15
N GLY A 97 -14.30 -16.46 19.28
CA GLY A 97 -14.60 -16.90 17.92
C GLY A 97 -16.08 -16.93 17.53
N GLY A 98 -16.96 -16.20 18.24
CA GLY A 98 -18.36 -16.03 17.78
C GLY A 98 -18.39 -15.42 16.36
N PRO A 99 -19.42 -15.77 15.53
CA PRO A 99 -19.57 -15.20 14.20
C PRO A 99 -19.63 -13.68 14.30
N GLY A 100 -18.75 -12.98 13.60
CA GLY A 100 -18.78 -11.53 13.53
C GLY A 100 -20.13 -11.05 12.96
N ILE A 101 -20.57 -9.88 13.40
CA ILE A 101 -21.80 -9.27 12.88
C ILE A 101 -21.48 -8.73 11.47
N VAL A 102 -22.16 -9.26 10.46
CA VAL A 102 -22.08 -8.73 9.10
C VAL A 102 -22.93 -7.47 9.03
N GLN A 103 -22.29 -6.33 8.83
CA GLN A 103 -22.98 -5.06 8.62
C GLN A 103 -22.76 -4.52 7.22
N PRO A 104 -23.77 -3.91 6.58
CA PRO A 104 -23.56 -3.19 5.34
C PRO A 104 -22.55 -2.07 5.58
N TYR A 105 -21.57 -1.97 4.70
CA TYR A 105 -20.56 -0.91 4.71
C TYR A 105 -20.78 -0.01 3.50
N HIS A 106 -20.84 1.29 3.75
CA HIS A 106 -20.79 2.33 2.75
C HIS A 106 -19.54 3.16 3.05
N GLY A 107 -18.65 3.25 2.10
CA GLY A 107 -17.39 3.97 2.27
C GLY A 107 -17.01 4.75 1.03
N GLU A 108 -16.14 5.71 1.23
CA GLU A 108 -15.50 6.44 0.15
C GLU A 108 -14.01 6.10 0.17
N ALA A 109 -13.47 5.78 -0.99
CA ALA A 109 -12.03 5.65 -1.20
C ALA A 109 -11.58 6.73 -2.17
N SER A 110 -10.33 7.14 -2.04
CA SER A 110 -9.78 8.18 -2.91
C SER A 110 -8.33 7.92 -3.25
N GLY A 111 -7.94 8.37 -4.44
CA GLY A 111 -6.58 8.35 -4.94
C GLY A 111 -6.36 9.48 -5.93
N SER A 112 -5.18 9.51 -6.52
CA SER A 112 -4.86 10.42 -7.61
C SER A 112 -4.72 9.68 -8.94
N GLY A 113 -4.75 10.43 -10.01
CA GLY A 113 -4.46 9.96 -11.36
C GLY A 113 -3.95 11.09 -12.24
N PHE A 114 -3.62 10.76 -13.46
CA PHE A 114 -3.23 11.78 -14.45
C PHE A 114 -3.67 11.40 -15.86
N VAL A 115 -4.01 12.41 -16.65
CA VAL A 115 -4.46 12.27 -18.03
C VAL A 115 -3.29 11.85 -18.92
N ILE A 116 -3.47 10.81 -19.74
CA ILE A 116 -2.43 10.25 -20.61
C ILE A 116 -2.71 10.38 -22.10
N ASP A 117 -3.96 10.64 -22.48
CA ASP A 117 -4.31 10.85 -23.89
C ASP A 117 -5.51 11.79 -24.07
N SER A 118 -5.81 12.10 -25.34
CA SER A 118 -6.95 12.94 -25.72
C SER A 118 -8.30 12.22 -25.72
N ASN A 119 -8.33 10.91 -25.46
CA ASN A 119 -9.58 10.11 -25.41
C ASN A 119 -10.22 10.16 -24.01
N GLY A 120 -9.56 10.82 -23.05
CA GLY A 120 -10.01 10.89 -21.67
C GLY A 120 -9.50 9.72 -20.80
N ASP A 121 -8.49 9.00 -21.27
CA ASP A 121 -7.84 7.97 -20.47
C ASP A 121 -6.98 8.60 -19.38
N ILE A 122 -7.16 8.10 -18.17
CA ILE A 122 -6.47 8.51 -16.96
C ILE A 122 -5.83 7.27 -16.37
N VAL A 123 -4.54 7.39 -16.02
CA VAL A 123 -3.79 6.33 -15.33
C VAL A 123 -3.79 6.59 -13.84
N THR A 124 -3.90 5.52 -13.09
CA THR A 124 -3.81 5.48 -11.62
C THR A 124 -3.25 4.13 -11.16
N ASN A 125 -3.06 3.94 -9.86
CA ASN A 125 -2.76 2.63 -9.33
C ASN A 125 -3.95 1.67 -9.45
N ALA A 126 -3.68 0.39 -9.68
CA ALA A 126 -4.73 -0.62 -9.78
C ALA A 126 -5.50 -0.79 -8.46
N HIS A 127 -4.82 -0.68 -7.32
CA HIS A 127 -5.44 -0.77 -6.00
C HIS A 127 -6.44 0.36 -5.73
N VAL A 128 -6.29 1.54 -6.39
CA VAL A 128 -7.28 2.65 -6.33
C VAL A 128 -8.58 2.27 -7.04
N LEU A 129 -8.54 1.35 -7.98
CA LEU A 129 -9.71 0.87 -8.73
C LEU A 129 -10.29 -0.43 -8.17
N GLN A 130 -9.85 -0.83 -6.99
CA GLN A 130 -10.36 -2.00 -6.28
C GLN A 130 -11.10 -1.60 -5.01
N PRO A 131 -12.35 -2.03 -4.87
CA PRO A 131 -13.08 -1.78 -3.64
C PRO A 131 -12.42 -2.52 -2.48
N PRO A 132 -12.25 -1.88 -1.31
CA PRO A 132 -11.77 -2.57 -0.11
C PRO A 132 -12.70 -3.71 0.29
N SER A 133 -12.12 -4.81 0.81
CA SER A 133 -12.84 -5.93 1.45
C SER A 133 -13.97 -6.56 0.63
N GLY A 134 -13.81 -6.69 -0.69
CA GLY A 134 -14.79 -7.37 -1.55
C GLY A 134 -16.09 -6.58 -1.79
N GLY A 135 -16.09 -5.28 -1.49
CA GLY A 135 -17.18 -4.38 -1.84
C GLY A 135 -17.33 -4.20 -3.36
N LYS A 136 -18.36 -3.47 -3.76
CA LYS A 136 -18.59 -3.09 -5.15
C LYS A 136 -18.50 -1.57 -5.29
N ILE A 137 -17.69 -1.10 -6.23
CA ILE A 137 -17.69 0.31 -6.62
C ILE A 137 -19.05 0.60 -7.26
N THR A 138 -19.82 1.48 -6.66
CA THR A 138 -21.15 1.88 -7.14
C THR A 138 -21.09 3.15 -7.94
N LYS A 139 -20.11 3.99 -7.67
CA LYS A 139 -19.85 5.21 -8.41
C LYS A 139 -18.35 5.52 -8.42
N LEU A 140 -17.84 5.88 -9.59
CA LEU A 140 -16.48 6.31 -9.81
C LEU A 140 -16.53 7.72 -10.39
N THR A 141 -15.87 8.66 -9.71
CA THR A 141 -15.87 10.08 -10.12
C THR A 141 -14.42 10.56 -10.23
N VAL A 142 -14.15 11.29 -11.29
CA VAL A 142 -12.90 12.03 -11.46
C VAL A 142 -13.16 13.50 -11.18
N VAL A 143 -12.35 14.09 -10.31
CA VAL A 143 -12.38 15.51 -10.01
C VAL A 143 -11.16 16.18 -10.63
N PHE A 144 -11.42 17.10 -11.53
CA PHE A 144 -10.37 17.85 -12.20
C PHE A 144 -9.94 19.08 -11.40
N ALA A 145 -8.74 19.58 -11.63
CA ALA A 145 -8.19 20.75 -10.93
C ALA A 145 -9.03 22.05 -11.08
N ASN A 146 -9.95 22.10 -12.05
CA ASN A 146 -10.90 23.20 -12.22
C ASN A 146 -12.19 23.03 -11.38
N GLY A 147 -12.30 21.97 -10.58
CA GLY A 147 -13.45 21.64 -9.76
C GLY A 147 -14.58 20.89 -10.50
N ASP A 148 -14.40 20.52 -11.77
CA ASP A 148 -15.41 19.74 -12.48
C ASP A 148 -15.38 18.26 -12.03
N HIS A 149 -16.53 17.73 -11.63
CA HIS A 149 -16.75 16.33 -11.26
C HIS A 149 -17.32 15.56 -12.44
N MET A 150 -16.60 14.57 -12.92
CA MET A 150 -17.01 13.78 -14.08
C MET A 150 -17.14 12.30 -13.73
N PRO A 151 -18.24 11.66 -14.14
CA PRO A 151 -18.36 10.21 -14.00
C PRO A 151 -17.29 9.52 -14.85
N ALA A 152 -16.71 8.47 -14.28
CA ALA A 152 -15.69 7.68 -14.96
C ALA A 152 -16.04 6.20 -14.94
N ARG A 153 -15.39 5.44 -15.82
CA ARG A 153 -15.50 3.98 -15.85
C ARG A 153 -14.12 3.34 -15.91
N VAL A 154 -13.97 2.23 -15.24
CA VAL A 154 -12.75 1.42 -15.32
C VAL A 154 -12.64 0.83 -16.72
N ILE A 155 -11.50 1.00 -17.37
CA ILE A 155 -11.19 0.39 -18.66
C ILE A 155 -10.55 -0.96 -18.47
N ALA A 156 -9.46 -1.02 -17.70
CA ALA A 156 -8.72 -2.23 -17.39
C ALA A 156 -7.72 -1.93 -16.28
N TYR A 157 -7.20 -2.97 -15.61
CA TYR A 157 -6.09 -2.83 -14.67
C TYR A 157 -5.25 -4.11 -14.57
N ASN A 158 -4.03 -3.96 -14.08
CA ASN A 158 -3.10 -5.03 -13.76
C ASN A 158 -2.62 -4.87 -12.32
N LEU A 159 -2.96 -5.82 -11.46
CA LEU A 159 -2.63 -5.78 -10.04
C LEU A 159 -1.17 -6.06 -9.75
N SER A 160 -0.53 -6.96 -10.54
CA SER A 160 0.90 -7.28 -10.35
C SER A 160 1.79 -6.06 -10.58
N ALA A 161 1.40 -5.21 -11.53
CA ALA A 161 2.13 -3.98 -11.85
C ALA A 161 1.57 -2.76 -11.10
N ASP A 162 0.43 -2.91 -10.43
CA ASP A 162 -0.34 -1.84 -9.77
C ASP A 162 -0.65 -0.67 -10.70
N VAL A 163 -1.06 -0.95 -11.93
CA VAL A 163 -1.40 0.05 -12.95
C VAL A 163 -2.84 -0.18 -13.43
N GLY A 164 -3.63 0.88 -13.39
CA GLY A 164 -5.00 0.87 -13.89
C GLY A 164 -5.31 2.04 -14.81
N ILE A 165 -6.32 1.88 -15.66
CA ILE A 165 -6.84 2.89 -16.57
C ILE A 165 -8.32 3.05 -16.30
N LEU A 166 -8.73 4.28 -16.13
CA LEU A 166 -10.13 4.70 -16.17
C LEU A 166 -10.35 5.72 -17.29
N ARG A 167 -11.58 5.92 -17.70
CA ARG A 167 -11.93 6.88 -18.77
C ARG A 167 -13.08 7.78 -18.34
N VAL A 168 -12.91 9.06 -18.65
CA VAL A 168 -13.96 10.06 -18.62
C VAL A 168 -14.42 10.29 -20.06
N ASP A 169 -15.69 9.97 -20.34
CA ASP A 169 -16.23 10.12 -21.68
C ASP A 169 -16.78 11.55 -21.90
N ASN A 170 -16.60 12.09 -23.11
CA ASN A 170 -17.22 13.35 -23.59
C ASN A 170 -16.94 14.61 -22.73
N TYR A 171 -15.77 14.70 -22.12
CA TYR A 171 -15.39 15.89 -21.36
C TYR A 171 -14.67 16.93 -22.25
N SER A 172 -15.36 18.01 -22.59
CA SER A 172 -14.87 19.04 -23.54
C SER A 172 -13.73 19.91 -23.00
N LYS A 173 -13.49 19.90 -21.69
CA LYS A 173 -12.42 20.66 -21.03
C LYS A 173 -11.26 19.75 -20.58
N LEU A 174 -11.08 18.62 -21.25
CA LEU A 174 -10.01 17.68 -20.92
C LEU A 174 -8.65 18.41 -20.99
N PRO A 175 -7.84 18.38 -19.91
CA PRO A 175 -6.54 19.00 -19.92
C PRO A 175 -5.56 18.23 -20.82
N PRO A 176 -4.43 18.86 -21.22
CA PRO A 176 -3.42 18.21 -22.03
C PRO A 176 -2.89 16.93 -21.38
N PRO A 177 -2.65 15.84 -22.11
CA PRO A 177 -2.04 14.65 -21.56
C PRO A 177 -0.62 14.90 -21.08
N LEU A 178 -0.18 14.21 -20.03
CA LEU A 178 1.20 14.25 -19.56
C LEU A 178 2.06 13.29 -20.39
N GLU A 179 3.26 13.76 -20.74
CA GLU A 179 4.25 12.95 -21.44
C GLU A 179 4.98 12.03 -20.47
N LEU A 180 5.10 10.74 -20.82
CA LEU A 180 5.91 9.76 -20.11
C LEU A 180 7.36 9.87 -20.58
N ALA A 181 8.31 10.20 -19.71
CA ALA A 181 9.73 10.17 -19.99
C ALA A 181 10.25 8.73 -20.20
N ASP A 182 11.47 8.59 -20.66
CA ASP A 182 12.16 7.29 -20.68
C ASP A 182 12.88 7.07 -19.34
N SER A 183 12.24 6.27 -18.46
CA SER A 183 12.79 6.00 -17.12
C SER A 183 14.09 5.19 -17.12
N SER A 184 14.49 4.57 -18.23
CA SER A 184 15.78 3.89 -18.34
C SER A 184 16.99 4.84 -18.40
N ARG A 185 16.73 6.13 -18.61
CA ARG A 185 17.75 7.19 -18.71
C ARG A 185 17.89 8.00 -17.44
N LEU A 186 17.14 7.67 -16.40
CA LEU A 186 17.20 8.39 -15.13
C LEU A 186 18.51 8.11 -14.40
N GLU A 187 18.97 9.12 -13.69
CA GLU A 187 20.14 9.04 -12.82
C GLU A 187 19.76 9.40 -11.38
N ALA A 188 20.43 8.78 -10.41
CA ALA A 188 20.25 9.12 -9.00
C ALA A 188 20.72 10.57 -8.76
N GLY A 189 19.93 11.33 -8.00
CA GLY A 189 20.15 12.75 -7.74
C GLY A 189 19.34 13.68 -8.65
N GLN A 190 18.72 13.21 -9.72
CA GLN A 190 17.79 14.01 -10.53
C GLN A 190 16.56 14.42 -9.72
N TRP A 191 16.06 15.63 -9.94
CA TRP A 191 14.86 16.14 -9.29
C TRP A 191 13.65 15.24 -9.55
N ALA A 192 12.87 15.01 -8.50
CA ALA A 192 11.62 14.24 -8.53
C ALA A 192 10.54 15.08 -7.85
N ILE A 193 9.45 15.34 -8.56
CA ILE A 193 8.32 16.17 -8.12
C ILE A 193 7.09 15.28 -8.10
N ALA A 194 6.60 14.91 -6.92
CA ALA A 194 5.36 14.16 -6.79
C ALA A 194 4.17 15.12 -6.68
N ILE A 195 3.14 14.85 -7.48
CA ILE A 195 1.88 15.60 -7.42
C ILE A 195 0.75 14.64 -7.13
N GLY A 196 -0.17 15.06 -6.26
CA GLY A 196 -1.43 14.38 -6.00
C GLY A 196 -2.55 15.37 -5.74
N GLU A 197 -3.79 14.88 -5.81
CA GLU A 197 -5.02 15.64 -5.55
C GLU A 197 -5.80 14.92 -4.45
N PRO A 198 -5.37 15.01 -3.16
CA PRO A 198 -6.03 14.32 -2.08
C PRO A 198 -7.39 14.97 -1.76
N LEU A 199 -8.46 14.17 -1.74
CA LEU A 199 -9.76 14.50 -1.15
C LEU A 199 -10.35 15.86 -1.60
N GLU A 200 -10.19 16.26 -2.85
CA GLU A 200 -10.78 17.50 -3.41
C GLU A 200 -10.33 18.80 -2.71
N LEU A 201 -9.37 18.77 -1.76
CA LEU A 201 -9.08 19.91 -0.92
C LEU A 201 -8.03 20.86 -1.50
N THR A 202 -6.95 20.35 -1.98
CA THR A 202 -5.88 21.13 -2.69
C THR A 202 -4.81 20.17 -3.23
N GLN A 203 -4.32 20.45 -4.41
CA GLN A 203 -3.19 19.72 -4.97
C GLN A 203 -1.99 19.77 -4.01
N THR A 204 -1.47 18.61 -3.69
CA THR A 204 -0.27 18.47 -2.88
C THR A 204 0.92 18.24 -3.79
N VAL A 205 1.96 19.04 -3.62
CA VAL A 205 3.23 18.92 -4.34
C VAL A 205 4.32 18.64 -3.33
N THR A 206 5.07 17.57 -3.54
CA THR A 206 6.26 17.26 -2.77
C THR A 206 7.47 17.15 -3.69
N VAL A 207 8.65 17.53 -3.21
CA VAL A 207 9.87 17.58 -4.00
C VAL A 207 10.98 16.80 -3.29
N GLY A 208 11.73 16.08 -4.07
CA GLY A 208 12.90 15.32 -3.64
C GLY A 208 13.76 14.98 -4.86
N VAL A 209 14.47 13.88 -4.79
CA VAL A 209 15.30 13.35 -5.88
C VAL A 209 15.02 11.88 -6.13
N VAL A 210 15.35 11.39 -7.31
CA VAL A 210 15.47 9.96 -7.57
C VAL A 210 16.63 9.44 -6.73
N SER A 211 16.36 8.50 -5.81
CA SER A 211 17.34 8.01 -4.84
C SER A 211 17.98 6.69 -5.25
N ALA A 212 17.20 5.79 -5.87
CA ALA A 212 17.67 4.48 -6.32
C ALA A 212 16.69 3.85 -7.32
N PHE A 213 17.12 2.72 -7.91
CA PHE A 213 16.40 1.94 -8.90
C PHE A 213 16.25 0.49 -8.45
N ASP A 214 15.41 -0.27 -9.16
CA ASP A 214 15.24 -1.72 -9.00
C ASP A 214 14.94 -2.14 -7.54
N ARG A 215 14.14 -1.33 -6.84
CA ARG A 215 13.69 -1.67 -5.50
C ARG A 215 12.55 -2.65 -5.54
N SER A 216 12.55 -3.56 -4.58
CA SER A 216 11.44 -4.48 -4.33
C SER A 216 10.82 -4.12 -2.99
N GLU A 217 9.50 -3.99 -2.96
CA GLU A 217 8.76 -3.64 -1.76
C GLU A 217 7.62 -4.64 -1.56
N PRO A 218 7.69 -5.46 -0.50
CA PRO A 218 6.58 -6.32 -0.12
C PRO A 218 5.48 -5.49 0.54
N ILE A 219 4.31 -5.47 -0.06
CA ILE A 219 3.17 -4.73 0.44
C ILE A 219 2.17 -5.69 1.05
N PRO A 220 1.88 -5.59 2.35
CA PRO A 220 0.86 -6.40 2.98
C PRO A 220 -0.53 -6.06 2.42
N THR A 221 -1.26 -7.08 2.02
CA THR A 221 -2.66 -6.96 1.63
C THR A 221 -3.57 -7.17 2.86
N GLU A 222 -4.82 -6.78 2.76
CA GLU A 222 -5.79 -6.90 3.87
C GLU A 222 -5.99 -8.36 4.35
N ASN A 223 -5.75 -9.33 3.48
CA ASN A 223 -5.85 -10.76 3.80
C ASN A 223 -4.56 -11.36 4.39
N GLY A 224 -3.56 -10.53 4.75
CA GLY A 224 -2.29 -10.96 5.33
C GLY A 224 -1.29 -11.53 4.33
N SER A 225 -1.58 -11.46 3.03
CA SER A 225 -0.62 -11.74 1.97
C SER A 225 0.25 -10.52 1.69
N GLU A 226 1.40 -10.74 1.04
CA GLU A 226 2.27 -9.65 0.58
C GLU A 226 2.33 -9.71 -0.96
N ILE A 227 2.17 -8.57 -1.61
CA ILE A 227 2.48 -8.41 -3.03
C ILE A 227 3.87 -7.80 -3.11
N ASP A 228 4.80 -8.50 -3.75
CA ASP A 228 6.18 -8.03 -3.95
C ASP A 228 6.28 -7.24 -5.26
N PHE A 229 6.20 -5.91 -5.16
CA PHE A 229 6.42 -5.03 -6.32
C PHE A 229 7.90 -4.90 -6.59
N LYS A 230 8.30 -5.23 -7.81
CA LYS A 230 9.70 -5.25 -8.26
C LYS A 230 9.98 -4.12 -9.25
N GLY A 231 11.25 -3.71 -9.30
CA GLY A 231 11.70 -2.72 -10.27
C GLY A 231 11.19 -1.31 -9.98
N LEU A 232 10.91 -0.97 -8.73
CA LEU A 232 10.43 0.36 -8.35
C LEU A 232 11.56 1.40 -8.36
N LEU A 233 11.20 2.65 -8.67
CA LEU A 233 12.00 3.83 -8.38
C LEU A 233 11.87 4.19 -6.91
N GLN A 234 12.99 4.47 -6.25
CA GLN A 234 12.99 5.07 -4.92
C GLN A 234 13.20 6.58 -5.04
N THR A 235 12.44 7.36 -4.28
CA THR A 235 12.57 8.82 -4.22
C THR A 235 12.59 9.32 -2.79
N SER A 236 13.25 10.45 -2.56
CA SER A 236 13.17 11.20 -1.29
C SER A 236 11.99 12.18 -1.25
N ALA A 237 11.27 12.37 -2.36
CA ALA A 237 10.02 13.12 -2.35
C ALA A 237 9.01 12.41 -1.43
N PRO A 238 8.40 13.09 -0.45
CA PRO A 238 7.40 12.49 0.43
C PRO A 238 6.21 11.95 -0.36
N ILE A 239 5.99 10.62 -0.29
CA ILE A 239 4.84 9.93 -0.85
C ILE A 239 3.93 9.54 0.31
N ASN A 240 2.68 9.99 0.27
CA ASN A 240 1.68 9.79 1.32
C ASN A 240 0.33 9.41 0.69
N PRO A 241 -0.62 8.86 1.48
CA PRO A 241 -2.00 8.72 1.02
C PRO A 241 -2.51 10.03 0.44
N GLY A 242 -3.07 9.97 -0.77
CA GLY A 242 -3.54 11.12 -1.53
C GLY A 242 -2.69 11.48 -2.75
N ASN A 243 -1.38 11.17 -2.79
CA ASN A 243 -0.61 11.30 -4.03
C ASN A 243 -0.37 9.94 -4.75
N SER A 244 -0.83 8.84 -4.17
CA SER A 244 -0.84 7.51 -4.79
C SER A 244 -1.62 7.52 -6.12
N GLY A 245 -1.03 6.99 -7.18
CA GLY A 245 -1.59 7.03 -8.55
C GLY A 245 -1.31 8.33 -9.31
N GLY A 246 -0.91 9.39 -8.63
CA GLY A 246 -0.47 10.64 -9.25
C GLY A 246 0.92 10.51 -9.90
N PRO A 247 1.33 11.48 -10.72
CA PRO A 247 2.61 11.45 -11.40
C PRO A 247 3.77 11.79 -10.47
N LEU A 248 4.92 11.14 -10.70
CA LEU A 248 6.24 11.60 -10.31
C LEU A 248 6.89 12.24 -11.54
N LEU A 249 7.21 13.51 -11.46
CA LEU A 249 7.72 14.30 -12.59
C LEU A 249 9.20 14.60 -12.42
N ASP A 250 9.89 14.80 -13.55
CA ASP A 250 11.17 15.47 -13.58
C ASP A 250 11.02 17.02 -13.52
N ILE A 251 12.16 17.71 -13.55
CA ILE A 251 12.18 19.18 -13.50
C ILE A 251 11.63 19.84 -14.79
N ASP A 252 11.51 19.08 -15.88
CA ASP A 252 10.94 19.53 -17.15
C ASP A 252 9.44 19.22 -17.26
N GLY A 253 8.86 18.55 -16.23
CA GLY A 253 7.44 18.23 -16.14
C GLY A 253 7.04 16.96 -16.90
N GLN A 254 8.01 16.13 -17.29
CA GLN A 254 7.73 14.81 -17.85
C GLN A 254 7.54 13.77 -16.74
N VAL A 255 6.66 12.81 -16.95
CA VAL A 255 6.38 11.75 -15.97
C VAL A 255 7.50 10.72 -15.99
N ILE A 256 8.28 10.65 -14.92
CA ILE A 256 9.33 9.65 -14.72
C ILE A 256 8.83 8.40 -14.00
N GLY A 257 7.67 8.48 -13.33
CA GLY A 257 7.03 7.37 -12.66
C GLY A 257 5.62 7.71 -12.17
N MET A 258 4.93 6.73 -11.61
CA MET A 258 3.64 6.87 -10.94
C MET A 258 3.83 6.58 -9.44
N ASN A 259 3.43 7.52 -8.59
CA ASN A 259 3.59 7.44 -7.13
C ASN A 259 2.88 6.23 -6.57
N GLN A 260 3.53 5.52 -5.63
CA GLN A 260 2.97 4.37 -4.94
C GLN A 260 3.08 4.56 -3.42
N SER A 261 1.95 4.81 -2.77
CA SER A 261 1.90 5.05 -1.33
C SER A 261 1.49 3.78 -0.58
N THR A 262 2.47 2.96 -0.21
CA THR A 262 2.20 1.67 0.41
C THR A 262 3.08 1.35 1.62
N VAL A 263 4.12 2.13 1.88
CA VAL A 263 5.02 1.88 3.01
C VAL A 263 4.49 2.51 4.29
N LYS A 264 3.82 1.72 5.11
CA LYS A 264 3.51 2.07 6.52
C LYS A 264 4.67 1.67 7.45
N SER A 265 5.90 1.99 7.10
CA SER A 265 7.01 1.80 8.03
C SER A 265 7.22 3.05 8.87
N ALA A 266 6.95 2.97 10.16
CA ALA A 266 7.23 4.05 11.12
C ALA A 266 8.71 4.47 11.15
N TYR A 267 9.58 3.70 10.50
CA TYR A 267 11.03 3.91 10.45
C TYR A 267 11.54 4.42 9.10
N ALA A 268 10.69 4.58 8.09
CA ALA A 268 11.08 4.94 6.71
C ALA A 268 10.72 6.39 6.35
N GLN A 269 11.08 7.35 7.20
CA GLN A 269 10.93 8.76 6.84
C GLN A 269 11.85 9.12 5.67
N GLY A 270 11.30 9.77 4.64
CA GLY A 270 12.06 10.19 3.46
C GLY A 270 12.33 9.09 2.43
N ILE A 271 11.59 7.98 2.48
CA ILE A 271 11.62 6.94 1.45
C ILE A 271 10.22 6.87 0.81
N GLY A 272 10.14 7.18 -0.46
CA GLY A 272 8.97 6.99 -1.30
C GLY A 272 9.28 6.06 -2.47
N PHE A 273 8.25 5.44 -3.04
CA PHE A 273 8.38 4.58 -4.20
C PHE A 273 7.47 5.05 -5.35
N ALA A 274 7.89 4.74 -6.57
CA ALA A 274 7.10 4.99 -7.76
C ALA A 274 7.31 3.86 -8.79
N ILE A 275 6.28 3.57 -9.55
CA ILE A 275 6.34 2.65 -10.69
C ILE A 275 6.98 3.39 -11.84
N PRO A 276 8.09 2.89 -12.44
CA PRO A 276 8.78 3.58 -13.53
C PRO A 276 7.89 3.88 -14.73
N SER A 277 8.06 5.01 -15.37
CA SER A 277 7.24 5.44 -16.52
C SER A 277 7.27 4.45 -17.68
N ASN A 278 8.40 3.76 -17.93
CA ASN A 278 8.46 2.71 -18.96
C ASN A 278 7.57 1.52 -18.60
N THR A 279 7.51 1.13 -17.33
CA THR A 279 6.58 0.08 -16.86
C THR A 279 5.14 0.55 -17.05
N VAL A 280 4.80 1.77 -16.61
CA VAL A 280 3.46 2.35 -16.81
C VAL A 280 3.08 2.33 -18.29
N ARG A 281 3.96 2.82 -19.18
CA ARG A 281 3.73 2.86 -20.64
C ARG A 281 3.44 1.48 -21.22
N ASN A 282 4.25 0.48 -20.84
CA ASN A 282 4.11 -0.88 -21.37
C ASN A 282 2.82 -1.54 -20.91
N VAL A 283 2.47 -1.39 -19.62
CA VAL A 283 1.24 -1.95 -19.05
C VAL A 283 0.02 -1.24 -19.63
N VAL A 284 0.01 0.09 -19.70
CA VAL A 284 -1.06 0.88 -20.33
C VAL A 284 -1.30 0.43 -21.77
N ALA A 285 -0.25 0.30 -22.58
CA ALA A 285 -0.37 -0.17 -23.97
C ALA A 285 -0.95 -1.58 -24.09
N ALA A 286 -0.67 -2.46 -23.13
CA ALA A 286 -1.25 -3.81 -23.07
C ALA A 286 -2.73 -3.77 -22.65
N LEU A 287 -3.08 -2.96 -21.65
CA LEU A 287 -4.44 -2.80 -21.14
C LEU A 287 -5.36 -2.14 -22.17
N GLN A 288 -4.89 -1.12 -22.89
CA GLN A 288 -5.68 -0.46 -23.95
C GLN A 288 -6.03 -1.38 -25.12
N LYS A 289 -5.17 -2.41 -25.40
CA LYS A 289 -5.45 -3.43 -26.42
C LYS A 289 -6.53 -4.44 -25.99
N ASN A 290 -6.71 -4.60 -24.68
CA ASN A 290 -7.65 -5.56 -24.09
C ASN A 290 -8.57 -4.85 -23.08
N PRO A 291 -9.50 -3.97 -23.52
CA PRO A 291 -10.45 -3.32 -22.62
C PRO A 291 -11.29 -4.38 -21.89
N GLY A 292 -11.51 -4.18 -20.59
CA GLY A 292 -12.19 -5.13 -19.73
C GLY A 292 -11.26 -6.21 -19.14
N ALA A 293 -9.97 -6.19 -19.48
CA ALA A 293 -9.00 -7.05 -18.80
C ALA A 293 -8.78 -6.59 -17.36
N HIS A 294 -9.16 -7.42 -16.43
CA HIS A 294 -8.88 -7.27 -15.01
C HIS A 294 -7.86 -8.34 -14.65
N GLN A 295 -6.58 -8.02 -14.91
CA GLN A 295 -5.49 -8.95 -14.65
C GLN A 295 -5.23 -8.98 -13.14
N GLY A 296 -5.39 -10.17 -12.55
CA GLY A 296 -5.00 -10.47 -11.17
C GLY A 296 -3.49 -10.41 -10.97
N THR A 297 -3.04 -10.84 -9.82
CA THR A 297 -1.61 -11.04 -9.57
C THR A 297 -1.12 -12.24 -10.38
N ASP A 298 0.12 -12.18 -10.91
CA ASP A 298 0.78 -13.32 -11.59
C ASP A 298 1.06 -14.49 -10.62
N THR A 299 0.53 -14.42 -9.41
CA THR A 299 0.69 -15.41 -8.35
C THR A 299 -0.52 -16.34 -8.29
N GLY A 300 -0.27 -17.60 -7.95
CA GLY A 300 -1.33 -18.58 -7.78
C GLY A 300 -2.28 -18.20 -6.65
N PHE A 301 -3.57 -18.28 -6.92
CA PHE A 301 -4.64 -18.01 -5.97
C PHE A 301 -5.42 -19.29 -5.67
N LEU A 302 -5.55 -19.59 -4.36
CA LEU A 302 -6.31 -20.75 -3.86
C LEU A 302 -7.74 -20.38 -3.46
N GLY A 303 -7.92 -19.19 -2.91
CA GLY A 303 -9.22 -18.66 -2.50
C GLY A 303 -9.69 -19.09 -1.14
N ILE A 304 -8.83 -18.98 -0.13
CA ILE A 304 -9.13 -19.27 1.28
C ILE A 304 -8.62 -18.15 2.20
N TYR A 305 -9.30 -17.96 3.33
CA TYR A 305 -8.70 -17.34 4.50
C TYR A 305 -8.10 -18.41 5.40
N MET A 306 -6.92 -18.15 5.92
CA MET A 306 -6.14 -19.06 6.73
C MET A 306 -6.05 -18.59 8.18
N ALA A 307 -5.94 -19.53 9.12
CA ALA A 307 -5.66 -19.26 10.52
C ALA A 307 -4.56 -20.20 11.03
N ASP A 308 -3.68 -19.68 11.88
CA ASP A 308 -2.71 -20.52 12.59
C ASP A 308 -3.41 -21.44 13.58
N LEU A 309 -2.90 -22.66 13.72
CA LEU A 309 -3.46 -23.70 14.60
C LEU A 309 -3.17 -23.43 16.07
N SER A 310 -3.79 -22.40 16.65
CA SER A 310 -3.81 -22.20 18.10
C SER A 310 -4.57 -23.35 18.82
N ALA A 311 -4.34 -23.51 20.11
CA ALA A 311 -5.08 -24.51 20.92
C ALA A 311 -6.61 -24.29 20.84
N GLY A 312 -7.05 -23.02 20.78
CA GLY A 312 -8.47 -22.68 20.62
C GLY A 312 -9.04 -23.14 19.28
N VAL A 313 -8.34 -22.85 18.17
CA VAL A 313 -8.74 -23.28 16.82
C VAL A 313 -8.80 -24.79 16.72
N LYS A 314 -7.78 -25.50 17.24
CA LYS A 314 -7.75 -26.98 17.25
C LYS A 314 -8.96 -27.57 17.96
N ASN A 315 -9.29 -27.06 19.15
CA ASN A 315 -10.44 -27.51 19.93
C ASN A 315 -11.77 -27.28 19.20
N GLN A 316 -11.90 -26.09 18.57
CA GLN A 316 -13.12 -25.71 17.86
C GLN A 316 -13.40 -26.64 16.66
N ILE A 317 -12.37 -27.01 15.89
CA ILE A 317 -12.51 -27.85 14.70
C ILE A 317 -12.35 -29.35 15.01
N GLY A 318 -12.02 -29.74 16.27
CA GLY A 318 -11.78 -31.12 16.68
C GLY A 318 -10.48 -31.73 16.12
N TYR A 319 -9.48 -30.91 15.84
CA TYR A 319 -8.20 -31.37 15.29
C TYR A 319 -7.18 -31.68 16.39
N ASN A 320 -6.69 -32.91 16.44
CA ASN A 320 -5.72 -33.36 17.45
C ASN A 320 -4.27 -33.47 16.91
N GLY A 321 -4.02 -33.05 15.68
CA GLY A 321 -2.68 -33.09 15.09
C GLY A 321 -1.76 -31.98 15.60
N SER A 322 -0.46 -32.10 15.26
CA SER A 322 0.58 -31.15 15.72
C SER A 322 0.81 -29.99 14.75
N GLY A 323 0.69 -30.20 13.44
CA GLY A 323 0.99 -29.22 12.40
C GLY A 323 -0.16 -28.98 11.44
N GLY A 324 0.00 -28.03 10.56
CA GLY A 324 -0.94 -27.63 9.53
C GLY A 324 -1.41 -26.19 9.63
N VAL A 325 -2.16 -25.73 8.64
CA VAL A 325 -2.78 -24.41 8.56
C VAL A 325 -4.29 -24.58 8.45
N ALA A 326 -5.06 -23.97 9.35
CA ALA A 326 -6.51 -24.06 9.34
C ALA A 326 -7.13 -23.19 8.23
N VAL A 327 -8.15 -23.72 7.57
CA VAL A 327 -9.00 -22.98 6.64
C VAL A 327 -10.10 -22.31 7.44
N GLN A 328 -10.06 -20.98 7.54
CA GLN A 328 -11.07 -20.20 8.26
C GLN A 328 -12.30 -19.93 7.40
N GLN A 329 -12.08 -19.60 6.13
CA GLN A 329 -13.14 -19.33 5.16
C GLN A 329 -12.69 -19.79 3.77
N VAL A 330 -13.67 -20.05 2.90
CA VAL A 330 -13.45 -20.39 1.49
C VAL A 330 -14.27 -19.42 0.64
N PHE A 331 -13.63 -18.83 -0.37
CA PHE A 331 -14.31 -17.91 -1.28
C PHE A 331 -15.18 -18.69 -2.28
N SER A 332 -16.43 -18.27 -2.43
CA SER A 332 -17.34 -18.87 -3.40
C SER A 332 -16.79 -18.77 -4.82
N GLY A 333 -16.86 -19.87 -5.56
CA GLY A 333 -16.36 -19.96 -6.94
C GLY A 333 -14.84 -20.02 -7.06
N SER A 334 -14.10 -19.99 -5.94
CA SER A 334 -12.64 -20.11 -5.94
C SER A 334 -12.16 -21.53 -6.29
N PRO A 335 -10.87 -21.71 -6.64
CA PRO A 335 -10.28 -23.04 -6.80
C PRO A 335 -10.47 -23.97 -5.59
N ALA A 336 -10.38 -23.45 -4.37
CA ALA A 336 -10.62 -24.19 -3.15
C ALA A 336 -12.08 -24.67 -3.02
N ASP A 337 -13.05 -23.77 -3.30
CA ASP A 337 -14.48 -24.08 -3.28
C ASP A 337 -14.83 -25.16 -4.31
N GLN A 338 -14.41 -24.97 -5.56
CA GLN A 338 -14.62 -25.93 -6.64
C GLN A 338 -14.00 -27.30 -6.36
N SER A 339 -12.95 -27.34 -5.53
CA SER A 339 -12.24 -28.55 -5.13
C SER A 339 -12.76 -29.17 -3.83
N GLY A 340 -13.82 -28.59 -3.23
CA GLY A 340 -14.47 -29.11 -2.03
C GLY A 340 -13.67 -28.93 -0.74
N ILE A 341 -12.83 -27.91 -0.65
CA ILE A 341 -12.25 -27.41 0.60
C ILE A 341 -13.34 -26.68 1.38
N GLN A 342 -13.38 -26.87 2.68
CA GLN A 342 -14.41 -26.30 3.54
C GLN A 342 -13.80 -25.55 4.73
N PRO A 343 -14.50 -24.55 5.30
CA PRO A 343 -14.13 -23.98 6.59
C PRO A 343 -14.00 -25.07 7.67
N GLY A 344 -12.92 -25.00 8.47
CA GLY A 344 -12.57 -26.02 9.46
C GLY A 344 -11.67 -27.14 8.93
N ASP A 345 -11.38 -27.21 7.63
CA ASP A 345 -10.34 -28.09 7.09
C ASP A 345 -8.94 -27.60 7.55
N VAL A 346 -7.97 -28.52 7.64
CA VAL A 346 -6.57 -28.20 7.94
C VAL A 346 -5.69 -28.67 6.80
N ILE A 347 -4.97 -27.74 6.19
CA ILE A 347 -3.97 -28.04 5.15
C ILE A 347 -2.70 -28.49 5.85
N LEU A 348 -2.32 -29.75 5.65
CA LEU A 348 -1.14 -30.37 6.25
C LEU A 348 0.08 -30.22 5.34
N GLN A 349 -0.12 -30.43 4.02
CA GLN A 349 0.94 -30.42 3.02
C GLN A 349 0.44 -29.82 1.71
N ALA A 350 1.37 -29.21 0.98
CA ALA A 350 1.20 -28.89 -0.43
C ALA A 350 2.38 -29.48 -1.22
N ASP A 351 2.08 -30.27 -2.27
CA ASP A 351 3.05 -30.99 -3.10
C ASP A 351 4.09 -31.81 -2.29
N GLY A 352 3.65 -32.39 -1.17
CA GLY A 352 4.48 -33.21 -0.28
C GLY A 352 5.33 -32.44 0.73
N LYS A 353 5.26 -31.10 0.75
CA LYS A 353 5.94 -30.24 1.72
C LYS A 353 4.98 -29.93 2.88
N ASP A 354 5.45 -30.14 4.13
CA ASP A 354 4.69 -29.80 5.35
C ASP A 354 4.66 -28.28 5.58
N PHE A 355 3.54 -27.79 6.14
CA PHE A 355 3.34 -26.39 6.52
C PHE A 355 2.72 -26.30 7.91
N ASP A 356 3.32 -25.48 8.78
CA ASP A 356 2.90 -25.29 10.17
C ASP A 356 2.44 -23.86 10.48
N ASN A 357 2.55 -22.94 9.52
CA ASN A 357 2.15 -21.54 9.67
C ASN A 357 1.62 -20.97 8.36
N ILE A 358 0.83 -19.90 8.48
CA ILE A 358 0.20 -19.20 7.35
C ILE A 358 1.23 -18.68 6.37
N LYS A 359 2.28 -18.03 6.87
CA LYS A 359 3.28 -17.34 6.04
C LYS A 359 3.95 -18.27 5.04
N ASP A 360 4.39 -19.45 5.49
CA ASP A 360 5.09 -20.41 4.63
C ASP A 360 4.16 -21.03 3.59
N LEU A 361 2.93 -21.38 3.97
CA LEU A 361 1.95 -21.90 3.02
C LEU A 361 1.54 -20.84 2.00
N HIS A 362 1.32 -19.61 2.47
CA HIS A 362 1.00 -18.48 1.60
C HIS A 362 2.14 -18.23 0.59
N ASN A 363 3.38 -18.11 1.05
CA ASN A 363 4.54 -17.89 0.19
C ASN A 363 4.69 -19.02 -0.83
N TYR A 364 4.39 -20.26 -0.43
CA TYR A 364 4.43 -21.41 -1.34
C TYR A 364 3.37 -21.29 -2.44
N ILE A 365 2.12 -20.99 -2.11
CA ILE A 365 1.02 -20.79 -3.07
C ILE A 365 1.34 -19.63 -4.00
N SER A 366 1.80 -18.50 -3.46
CA SER A 366 2.15 -17.29 -4.22
C SER A 366 3.38 -17.46 -5.11
N SER A 367 4.24 -18.44 -4.84
CA SER A 367 5.37 -18.79 -5.73
C SER A 367 4.94 -19.54 -6.99
N LYS A 368 3.71 -20.03 -7.04
CA LYS A 368 3.11 -20.70 -8.20
C LYS A 368 2.46 -19.68 -9.13
N LYS A 369 2.26 -20.08 -10.38
CA LYS A 369 1.56 -19.26 -11.37
C LYS A 369 0.09 -19.63 -11.45
N PRO A 370 -0.78 -18.72 -11.89
CA PRO A 370 -2.13 -19.08 -12.31
C PRO A 370 -2.07 -20.20 -13.37
N GLY A 371 -2.93 -21.20 -13.18
CA GLY A 371 -2.96 -22.40 -14.01
C GLY A 371 -2.11 -23.55 -13.51
N ASP A 372 -1.17 -23.34 -12.60
CA ASP A 372 -0.43 -24.42 -11.93
C ASP A 372 -1.39 -25.28 -11.09
N THR A 373 -1.09 -26.57 -11.01
CA THR A 373 -1.84 -27.48 -10.17
C THR A 373 -1.01 -27.86 -8.96
N ILE A 374 -1.55 -27.66 -7.76
CA ILE A 374 -0.95 -28.09 -6.50
C ILE A 374 -1.74 -29.28 -5.92
N ARG A 375 -1.06 -30.15 -5.20
CA ARG A 375 -1.68 -31.28 -4.49
C ARG A 375 -1.65 -31.01 -3.00
N LEU A 376 -2.81 -30.80 -2.41
CA LEU A 376 -2.97 -30.59 -0.97
C LEU A 376 -3.27 -31.89 -0.27
N ASN A 377 -2.61 -32.14 0.87
CA ASN A 377 -3.02 -33.13 1.87
C ASN A 377 -3.81 -32.38 2.95
N VAL A 378 -5.08 -32.67 3.04
CA VAL A 378 -6.03 -31.91 3.88
C VAL A 378 -6.66 -32.84 4.90
N TRP A 379 -6.65 -32.45 6.17
CA TRP A 379 -7.50 -33.06 7.19
C TRP A 379 -8.87 -32.38 7.17
N SER A 380 -9.92 -33.16 7.09
CA SER A 380 -11.31 -32.67 7.03
C SER A 380 -12.18 -33.58 7.91
N ARG A 381 -12.73 -33.06 8.99
CA ARG A 381 -13.67 -33.76 9.88
C ARG A 381 -13.22 -35.19 10.30
N GLY A 382 -11.96 -35.31 10.68
CA GLY A 382 -11.38 -36.58 11.14
C GLY A 382 -10.73 -37.45 10.05
N LEU A 383 -10.87 -37.10 8.78
CA LEU A 383 -10.32 -37.86 7.64
C LEU A 383 -9.24 -37.03 6.94
N LYS A 384 -8.23 -37.72 6.40
CA LYS A 384 -7.24 -37.09 5.48
C LYS A 384 -7.67 -37.34 4.05
N LYS A 385 -7.64 -36.30 3.22
CA LYS A 385 -7.91 -36.36 1.78
C LYS A 385 -6.81 -35.69 1.00
N PHE A 386 -6.55 -36.19 -0.20
CA PHE A 386 -5.67 -35.51 -1.16
C PHE A 386 -6.54 -34.83 -2.20
N VAL A 387 -6.27 -33.55 -2.43
CA VAL A 387 -7.04 -32.74 -3.37
C VAL A 387 -6.06 -32.09 -4.34
N ALA A 388 -6.25 -32.30 -5.64
CA ALA A 388 -5.50 -31.58 -6.69
C ALA A 388 -6.28 -30.33 -7.07
N ILE A 389 -5.65 -29.17 -6.96
CA ILE A 389 -6.30 -27.87 -7.16
C ILE A 389 -5.52 -27.09 -8.23
N LYS A 390 -6.21 -26.71 -9.28
CA LYS A 390 -5.68 -25.80 -10.29
C LYS A 390 -5.85 -24.38 -9.78
N LEU A 391 -4.73 -23.67 -9.51
CA LEU A 391 -4.74 -22.30 -9.04
C LEU A 391 -5.28 -21.35 -10.11
N SER A 392 -6.01 -20.34 -9.71
CA SER A 392 -6.45 -19.26 -10.58
C SER A 392 -5.55 -18.02 -10.41
N GLU A 393 -5.80 -17.00 -11.20
CA GLU A 393 -5.38 -15.63 -10.87
C GLU A 393 -6.13 -15.16 -9.61
N THR A 394 -5.49 -14.30 -8.83
CA THR A 394 -6.22 -13.62 -7.74
C THR A 394 -7.32 -12.77 -8.36
N PRO A 395 -8.61 -13.01 -8.03
CA PRO A 395 -9.68 -12.23 -8.61
C PRO A 395 -9.52 -10.76 -8.28
N ALA A 396 -9.86 -9.93 -9.22
CA ALA A 396 -9.84 -8.48 -9.07
C ALA A 396 -10.80 -7.97 -7.98
N ALA A 397 -11.94 -8.63 -7.81
CA ALA A 397 -12.81 -8.49 -6.65
C ALA A 397 -12.85 -9.85 -5.95
N GLN A 398 -12.47 -9.93 -4.69
CA GLN A 398 -12.55 -11.19 -3.96
C GLN A 398 -14.03 -11.61 -3.84
N PRO A 399 -14.41 -12.84 -4.21
CA PRO A 399 -15.76 -13.33 -4.02
C PRO A 399 -16.11 -13.26 -2.54
N GLN A 400 -17.30 -12.76 -2.23
CA GLN A 400 -17.78 -12.72 -0.84
C GLN A 400 -17.83 -14.13 -0.25
N PRO A 401 -17.52 -14.33 1.06
CA PRO A 401 -17.79 -15.58 1.74
C PRO A 401 -19.29 -15.87 1.68
N GLN A 402 -19.67 -17.07 1.32
CA GLN A 402 -21.09 -17.47 1.35
C GLN A 402 -21.60 -17.39 2.80
N GLY A 403 -22.47 -16.41 3.06
CA GLY A 403 -23.33 -16.44 4.23
C GLY A 403 -24.22 -17.68 4.16
N GLN A 404 -24.39 -18.39 5.27
CA GLN A 404 -25.35 -19.47 5.37
C GLN A 404 -26.73 -18.99 4.87
N PRO A 405 -27.54 -19.84 4.23
CA PRO A 405 -28.88 -19.48 3.80
C PRO A 405 -29.68 -18.94 4.98
N GLN A 406 -30.20 -17.74 4.87
CA GLN A 406 -31.18 -17.23 5.81
C GLN A 406 -32.40 -18.15 5.72
N GLU A 407 -32.74 -18.85 6.80
CA GLU A 407 -34.06 -19.38 6.95
C GLU A 407 -35.06 -18.24 6.90
N GLU A 408 -35.83 -18.18 5.82
CA GLU A 408 -37.00 -17.32 5.72
C GLU A 408 -37.92 -17.63 6.88
N GLN A 409 -37.95 -16.79 7.88
CA GLN A 409 -39.06 -16.74 8.83
C GLN A 409 -40.25 -16.16 8.06
N GLN A 410 -41.14 -17.03 7.63
CA GLN A 410 -42.47 -16.66 7.17
C GLN A 410 -43.28 -16.03 8.31
N PRO A 411 -44.19 -15.11 8.00
CA PRO A 411 -44.93 -14.28 8.93
C PRO A 411 -45.91 -15.08 9.83
#